data_91fdbf97e1d2fb7253dfb43fceecc169
#
_entry.id   91fdbf97e1d2fb7253dfb43fceecc169
#
_cell.length_a   1.000
_cell.length_b   1.000
_cell.length_c   1.000
_cell.angle_alpha   90.00
_cell.angle_beta   90.00
_cell.angle_gamma   90.00
#
_symmetry.space_group_name_H-M   'P 1'
#
loop_
_entity.id
_entity.type
_entity.pdbx_description
1 polymer ?
#
loop_
_entity_poly.entity_id
_entity_poly.type
_entity_poly.pdbx_seq_one_letter_code
_entity_poly.pdbx_strand_id
1 'polypeptide(L)'
;MSLSFRSAFVVALLAASAPAGAQTPVEPSAAPAAQLPCGGEFSAWLDGLKAEARTAGVSDRAIADALGSVRIEPKVLAADRSQSVFQQTFLQFAGRMAGQPRFGKGQQVLKQRADLFARVEAEYGVPGPVIAAFWGLETDFGANLGKFETLNALATLSHDCRRPGFFRPQLVAALKLVDAGDLQPSEMRGAWAGELGQTQMMPADYVRAAVDADGDGRRDLMRSVPDALLSAGKYLADMGWRRGEPWLQEVVVPAEMDWREADIDVKHPVGRWREWGVRARDGGLPNDEAPAALLLPMGRNGPAFLAYLNFDVYRKWNQSFIYATTAAYLATRLAGAPAVSNGNGTVRVLDSNGLRELQRLLARDGFPVGEIDGQLGGETRRASRLAQLKHGLPADGYPSAELLEALSSGG
;
A
#
# COMPACT_ATOMS: atom_id res chain seq x y z
N MET A 1 31.12 -56.09 -28.27
CA MET A 1 30.79 -55.85 -29.67
C MET A 1 30.37 -54.39 -29.75
N SER A 2 31.30 -53.45 -29.96
CA SER A 2 31.94 -53.02 -31.19
C SER A 2 30.91 -52.67 -32.26
N LEU A 3 30.71 -51.36 -32.48
CA LEU A 3 31.13 -50.67 -33.75
C LEU A 3 30.79 -49.19 -33.70
N SER A 4 31.83 -48.41 -33.77
CA SER A 4 31.92 -47.02 -34.14
C SER A 4 31.64 -46.82 -35.63
N PHE A 5 31.12 -45.65 -36.06
CA PHE A 5 31.55 -45.04 -37.31
C PHE A 5 31.58 -43.52 -37.24
N ARG A 6 32.66 -43.00 -37.79
CA ARG A 6 33.11 -41.61 -37.87
C ARG A 6 32.64 -40.90 -39.15
N SER A 7 32.62 -39.59 -39.09
CA SER A 7 33.05 -38.59 -40.11
C SER A 7 32.10 -38.28 -41.24
N ALA A 8 31.79 -37.01 -41.49
CA ALA A 8 32.63 -36.15 -42.32
C ALA A 8 32.04 -34.72 -42.41
N PHE A 9 32.95 -33.76 -42.36
CA PHE A 9 32.76 -32.34 -42.70
C PHE A 9 32.42 -32.17 -44.18
N VAL A 10 31.46 -31.27 -44.48
CA VAL A 10 31.47 -30.52 -45.74
C VAL A 10 31.11 -29.06 -45.46
N VAL A 11 32.09 -28.19 -45.71
CA VAL A 11 31.97 -26.73 -45.81
C VAL A 11 31.46 -26.42 -47.20
N ALA A 12 30.37 -25.66 -47.26
CA ALA A 12 30.00 -24.97 -48.52
C ALA A 12 29.67 -23.52 -48.19
N LEU A 13 30.58 -22.62 -48.58
CA LEU A 13 30.31 -21.19 -48.76
C LEU A 13 29.28 -21.03 -49.92
N LEU A 14 28.23 -20.30 -49.66
CA LEU A 14 27.47 -19.62 -50.71
C LEU A 14 26.98 -18.26 -50.26
N ALA A 15 27.07 -17.36 -51.21
CA ALA A 15 27.04 -15.91 -51.13
C ALA A 15 25.74 -15.30 -50.58
N ALA A 16 25.92 -14.08 -50.10
CA ALA A 16 24.92 -13.15 -49.66
C ALA A 16 23.86 -12.82 -50.72
N SER A 17 22.59 -12.87 -50.30
CA SER A 17 21.53 -12.04 -50.85
C SER A 17 20.67 -11.58 -49.67
N ALA A 18 20.61 -10.27 -49.44
CA ALA A 18 19.79 -9.64 -48.46
C ALA A 18 18.30 -9.76 -48.86
N PRO A 19 17.41 -10.18 -47.98
CA PRO A 19 15.99 -9.97 -48.20
C PRO A 19 15.55 -8.63 -47.63
N ALA A 20 14.67 -7.99 -48.40
CA ALA A 20 13.96 -6.75 -48.13
C ALA A 20 13.35 -6.69 -46.73
N GLY A 21 13.29 -5.47 -46.20
CA GLY A 21 12.80 -5.14 -44.88
C GLY A 21 11.45 -5.78 -44.55
N ALA A 22 11.44 -6.60 -43.52
CA ALA A 22 10.24 -6.94 -42.80
C ALA A 22 9.82 -5.71 -41.98
N GLN A 23 8.75 -5.06 -42.42
CA GLN A 23 8.03 -4.07 -41.59
C GLN A 23 7.52 -4.81 -40.39
N THR A 24 8.01 -4.47 -39.19
CA THR A 24 7.39 -4.84 -37.91
C THR A 24 5.94 -4.36 -37.95
N PRO A 25 4.97 -5.22 -37.58
CA PRO A 25 3.59 -4.75 -37.41
C PRO A 25 3.59 -3.64 -36.37
N VAL A 26 3.15 -2.45 -36.76
CA VAL A 26 2.82 -1.37 -35.86
C VAL A 26 1.63 -1.91 -35.03
N GLU A 27 1.84 -2.24 -33.76
CA GLU A 27 0.72 -2.47 -32.82
C GLU A 27 -0.20 -1.25 -32.89
N PRO A 28 -1.52 -1.45 -33.02
CA PRO A 28 -2.43 -0.33 -33.00
C PRO A 28 -2.25 0.38 -31.66
N SER A 29 -1.81 1.64 -31.74
CA SER A 29 -1.76 2.54 -30.59
C SER A 29 -3.08 2.42 -29.85
N ALA A 30 -3.04 1.97 -28.59
CA ALA A 30 -4.24 1.93 -27.76
C ALA A 30 -4.89 3.31 -27.83
N ALA A 31 -6.15 3.37 -28.24
CA ALA A 31 -6.91 4.61 -28.28
C ALA A 31 -6.77 5.27 -26.90
N PRO A 32 -6.54 6.60 -26.81
CA PRO A 32 -6.46 7.26 -25.52
C PRO A 32 -7.71 6.94 -24.73
N ALA A 33 -7.56 6.40 -23.53
CA ALA A 33 -8.67 6.09 -22.64
C ALA A 33 -9.54 7.35 -22.55
N ALA A 34 -10.83 7.21 -22.90
CA ALA A 34 -11.75 8.33 -22.90
C ALA A 34 -11.68 9.00 -21.54
N GLN A 35 -11.28 10.27 -21.51
CA GLN A 35 -11.22 11.04 -20.26
C GLN A 35 -12.62 11.08 -19.67
N LEU A 36 -12.77 10.58 -18.45
CA LEU A 36 -14.04 10.61 -17.75
C LEU A 36 -14.47 12.06 -17.53
N PRO A 37 -15.77 12.39 -17.72
CA PRO A 37 -16.26 13.76 -17.58
C PRO A 37 -15.96 14.30 -16.18
N CYS A 38 -15.34 15.46 -16.11
CA CYS A 38 -15.04 16.17 -14.88
C CYS A 38 -15.24 17.68 -15.07
N GLY A 39 -15.43 18.44 -13.99
CA GLY A 39 -15.61 19.89 -14.03
C GLY A 39 -16.93 20.33 -14.68
N GLY A 40 -17.00 21.60 -15.00
CA GLY A 40 -18.18 22.22 -15.58
C GLY A 40 -19.30 22.51 -14.55
N GLU A 41 -20.50 22.70 -15.04
CA GLU A 41 -21.66 22.92 -14.20
C GLU A 41 -22.06 21.62 -13.49
N PHE A 42 -22.19 21.68 -12.16
CA PHE A 42 -22.33 20.48 -11.33
C PHE A 42 -23.63 19.70 -11.60
N SER A 43 -24.76 20.38 -11.87
CA SER A 43 -26.02 19.68 -12.14
C SER A 43 -25.96 18.91 -13.45
N ALA A 44 -25.40 19.51 -14.50
CA ALA A 44 -25.22 18.83 -15.79
C ALA A 44 -24.26 17.62 -15.68
N TRP A 45 -23.17 17.76 -14.93
CA TRP A 45 -22.25 16.67 -14.62
C TRP A 45 -22.95 15.55 -13.85
N LEU A 46 -23.77 15.91 -12.85
CA LEU A 46 -24.53 14.96 -12.03
C LEU A 46 -25.55 14.18 -12.85
N ASP A 47 -26.21 14.81 -13.84
CA ASP A 47 -27.13 14.13 -14.75
C ASP A 47 -26.40 13.10 -15.63
N GLY A 48 -25.19 13.40 -16.08
CA GLY A 48 -24.31 12.45 -16.75
C GLY A 48 -23.95 11.26 -15.85
N LEU A 49 -23.64 11.52 -14.57
CA LEU A 49 -23.38 10.47 -13.59
C LEU A 49 -24.60 9.58 -13.32
N LYS A 50 -25.81 10.15 -13.21
CA LYS A 50 -27.06 9.39 -13.07
C LYS A 50 -27.29 8.45 -14.24
N ALA A 51 -27.01 8.88 -15.47
CA ALA A 51 -27.11 8.04 -16.66
C ALA A 51 -26.10 6.88 -16.63
N GLU A 52 -24.87 7.15 -16.21
CA GLU A 52 -23.85 6.12 -16.02
C GLU A 52 -24.24 5.11 -14.94
N ALA A 53 -24.77 5.58 -13.80
CA ALA A 53 -25.23 4.71 -12.72
C ALA A 53 -26.34 3.76 -13.16
N ARG A 54 -27.33 4.24 -13.98
CA ARG A 54 -28.34 3.40 -14.60
C ARG A 54 -27.72 2.33 -15.50
N THR A 55 -26.77 2.72 -16.32
CA THR A 55 -26.02 1.79 -17.20
C THR A 55 -25.26 0.75 -16.39
N ALA A 56 -24.78 1.12 -15.20
CA ALA A 56 -24.11 0.22 -14.26
C ALA A 56 -25.09 -0.66 -13.44
N GLY A 57 -26.42 -0.57 -13.70
CA GLY A 57 -27.46 -1.38 -13.11
C GLY A 57 -28.04 -0.86 -11.79
N VAL A 58 -27.77 0.41 -11.43
CA VAL A 58 -28.35 1.04 -10.22
C VAL A 58 -29.78 1.50 -10.50
N SER A 59 -30.73 1.19 -9.61
CA SER A 59 -32.13 1.59 -9.77
C SER A 59 -32.33 3.12 -9.66
N ASP A 60 -33.36 3.63 -10.34
CA ASP A 60 -33.74 5.05 -10.25
C ASP A 60 -34.06 5.50 -8.82
N ARG A 61 -34.61 4.60 -8.01
CA ARG A 61 -34.88 4.85 -6.60
C ARG A 61 -33.59 5.11 -5.84
N ALA A 62 -32.59 4.21 -5.94
CA ALA A 62 -31.31 4.36 -5.24
C ALA A 62 -30.55 5.61 -5.73
N ILE A 63 -30.61 5.91 -7.03
CA ILE A 63 -30.04 7.11 -7.62
C ILE A 63 -30.71 8.37 -7.03
N ALA A 64 -32.02 8.40 -6.91
CA ALA A 64 -32.76 9.52 -6.35
C ALA A 64 -32.45 9.69 -4.85
N ASP A 65 -32.48 8.61 -4.09
CA ASP A 65 -32.22 8.59 -2.65
C ASP A 65 -30.79 9.06 -2.33
N ALA A 66 -29.80 8.59 -3.10
CA ALA A 66 -28.39 8.86 -2.85
C ALA A 66 -27.90 10.20 -3.43
N LEU A 67 -28.39 10.61 -4.60
CA LEU A 67 -27.89 11.78 -5.31
C LEU A 67 -28.81 13.01 -5.21
N GLY A 68 -30.01 12.88 -4.63
CA GLY A 68 -30.99 13.97 -4.55
C GLY A 68 -30.51 15.19 -3.74
N SER A 69 -29.61 14.98 -2.77
CA SER A 69 -29.10 16.06 -1.91
C SER A 69 -27.59 16.28 -2.02
N VAL A 70 -26.94 15.62 -2.98
CA VAL A 70 -25.49 15.67 -3.14
C VAL A 70 -25.04 17.06 -3.61
N ARG A 71 -23.97 17.55 -3.00
CA ARG A 71 -23.37 18.85 -3.26
C ARG A 71 -21.86 18.80 -3.22
N ILE A 72 -21.22 19.79 -3.81
CA ILE A 72 -19.77 20.00 -3.65
C ILE A 72 -19.45 20.35 -2.19
N GLU A 73 -18.46 19.68 -1.63
CA GLU A 73 -17.98 19.91 -0.27
C GLU A 73 -16.56 20.51 -0.29
N PRO A 74 -16.40 21.83 -0.12
CA PRO A 74 -15.10 22.50 -0.23
C PRO A 74 -14.06 21.97 0.76
N LYS A 75 -14.48 21.47 1.93
CA LYS A 75 -13.57 20.88 2.92
C LYS A 75 -12.90 19.60 2.42
N VAL A 76 -13.58 18.85 1.55
CA VAL A 76 -13.02 17.66 0.88
C VAL A 76 -11.90 18.07 -0.07
N LEU A 77 -12.11 19.09 -0.90
CA LEU A 77 -11.06 19.63 -1.78
C LEU A 77 -9.87 20.18 -1.00
N ALA A 78 -10.15 20.90 0.11
CA ALA A 78 -9.08 21.37 0.98
C ALA A 78 -8.27 20.22 1.59
N ALA A 79 -8.93 19.16 2.06
CA ALA A 79 -8.26 17.96 2.58
C ALA A 79 -7.44 17.23 1.50
N ASP A 80 -7.99 17.10 0.29
CA ASP A 80 -7.30 16.48 -0.85
C ASP A 80 -6.03 17.24 -1.28
N ARG A 81 -6.05 18.57 -1.18
CA ARG A 81 -4.93 19.44 -1.55
C ARG A 81 -3.94 19.70 -0.42
N SER A 82 -4.36 19.54 0.84
CA SER A 82 -3.56 19.82 2.03
C SER A 82 -2.82 18.59 2.58
N GLN A 83 -2.55 17.56 1.77
CA GLN A 83 -1.78 16.39 2.18
C GLN A 83 -0.29 16.73 2.39
N SER A 84 -0.01 17.84 3.08
CA SER A 84 1.31 18.12 3.61
C SER A 84 1.59 17.13 4.75
N VAL A 85 2.22 16.03 4.40
CA VAL A 85 2.67 15.07 5.39
C VAL A 85 3.76 15.73 6.22
N PHE A 86 3.51 15.93 7.52
CA PHE A 86 4.57 16.13 8.47
C PHE A 86 5.53 14.96 8.34
N GLN A 87 6.77 15.24 7.95
CA GLN A 87 7.77 14.21 7.86
C GLN A 87 8.03 13.62 9.24
N GLN A 88 7.59 12.40 9.41
CA GLN A 88 7.88 11.62 10.61
C GLN A 88 8.79 10.46 10.22
N THR A 89 9.79 10.21 11.06
CA THR A 89 10.54 8.97 10.96
C THR A 89 9.62 7.78 11.26
N PHE A 90 10.02 6.58 10.85
CA PHE A 90 9.26 5.37 11.19
C PHE A 90 9.04 5.25 12.71
N LEU A 91 10.05 5.48 13.53
CA LEU A 91 9.91 5.40 14.99
C LEU A 91 8.94 6.44 15.56
N GLN A 92 8.95 7.67 15.03
CA GLN A 92 7.99 8.70 15.45
C GLN A 92 6.57 8.35 15.03
N PHE A 93 6.38 7.90 13.78
CA PHE A 93 5.08 7.52 13.26
C PHE A 93 4.54 6.27 13.97
N ALA A 94 5.35 5.22 14.11
CA ALA A 94 4.98 3.99 14.80
C ALA A 94 4.71 4.25 16.29
N GLY A 95 5.50 5.08 16.95
CA GLY A 95 5.28 5.47 18.34
C GLY A 95 3.93 6.15 18.55
N ARG A 96 3.49 6.99 17.60
CA ARG A 96 2.19 7.66 17.63
C ARG A 96 1.05 6.73 17.23
N MET A 97 1.20 6.00 16.13
CA MET A 97 0.11 5.22 15.52
C MET A 97 -0.05 3.83 16.15
N ALA A 98 1.05 3.19 16.55
CA ALA A 98 1.09 1.86 17.18
C ALA A 98 1.53 1.94 18.67
N GLY A 99 1.34 3.10 19.30
CA GLY A 99 1.73 3.34 20.68
C GLY A 99 0.94 2.53 21.69
N GLN A 100 1.37 2.61 22.95
CA GLN A 100 0.84 1.80 24.06
C GLN A 100 -0.71 1.83 24.20
N PRO A 101 -1.42 2.97 24.04
CA PRO A 101 -2.88 2.97 24.16
C PRO A 101 -3.55 2.08 23.10
N ARG A 102 -3.16 2.19 21.82
CA ARG A 102 -3.74 1.38 20.74
C ARG A 102 -3.31 -0.09 20.84
N PHE A 103 -2.06 -0.35 21.21
CA PHE A 103 -1.57 -1.70 21.47
C PHE A 103 -2.36 -2.37 22.60
N GLY A 104 -2.53 -1.72 23.75
CA GLY A 104 -3.29 -2.26 24.87
C GLY A 104 -4.76 -2.52 24.54
N LYS A 105 -5.41 -1.60 23.82
CA LYS A 105 -6.79 -1.82 23.31
C LYS A 105 -6.84 -2.98 22.31
N GLY A 106 -5.84 -3.11 21.44
CA GLY A 106 -5.72 -4.23 20.51
C GLY A 106 -5.63 -5.58 21.21
N GLN A 107 -4.80 -5.69 22.25
CA GLN A 107 -4.74 -6.90 23.08
C GLN A 107 -6.09 -7.21 23.77
N GLN A 108 -6.76 -6.19 24.25
CA GLN A 108 -8.08 -6.33 24.88
C GLN A 108 -9.13 -6.85 23.88
N VAL A 109 -9.24 -6.27 22.69
CA VAL A 109 -10.26 -6.69 21.70
C VAL A 109 -9.95 -8.09 21.16
N LEU A 110 -8.66 -8.46 20.99
CA LEU A 110 -8.26 -9.81 20.61
C LEU A 110 -8.75 -10.85 21.63
N LYS A 111 -8.64 -10.54 22.93
CA LYS A 111 -9.12 -11.41 24.00
C LYS A 111 -10.65 -11.44 24.07
N GLN A 112 -11.30 -10.26 23.98
CA GLN A 112 -12.77 -10.15 24.13
C GLN A 112 -13.54 -10.77 22.97
N ARG A 113 -12.94 -10.84 21.77
CA ARG A 113 -13.55 -11.33 20.53
C ARG A 113 -12.76 -12.50 19.94
N ALA A 114 -12.16 -13.33 20.81
CA ALA A 114 -11.28 -14.43 20.37
C ALA A 114 -11.97 -15.35 19.35
N ASP A 115 -13.22 -15.70 19.56
CA ASP A 115 -13.99 -16.57 18.65
C ASP A 115 -14.16 -15.92 17.25
N LEU A 116 -14.40 -14.61 17.20
CA LEU A 116 -14.56 -13.89 15.94
C LEU A 116 -13.23 -13.83 15.16
N PHE A 117 -12.12 -13.55 15.84
CA PHE A 117 -10.79 -13.58 15.20
C PHE A 117 -10.39 -14.99 14.78
N ALA A 118 -10.72 -16.01 15.57
CA ALA A 118 -10.50 -17.40 15.19
C ALA A 118 -11.32 -17.79 13.95
N ARG A 119 -12.56 -17.30 13.83
CA ARG A 119 -13.39 -17.48 12.63
C ARG A 119 -12.75 -16.83 11.40
N VAL A 120 -12.27 -15.58 11.50
CA VAL A 120 -11.55 -14.91 10.40
C VAL A 120 -10.34 -15.73 9.94
N GLU A 121 -9.54 -16.22 10.90
CA GLU A 121 -8.36 -17.03 10.58
C GLU A 121 -8.73 -18.38 9.97
N ALA A 122 -9.78 -19.02 10.47
CA ALA A 122 -10.27 -20.29 9.92
C ALA A 122 -10.78 -20.14 8.50
N GLU A 123 -11.56 -19.09 8.19
CA GLU A 123 -12.15 -18.88 6.87
C GLU A 123 -11.13 -18.33 5.86
N TYR A 124 -10.38 -17.30 6.23
CA TYR A 124 -9.54 -16.54 5.30
C TYR A 124 -8.03 -16.71 5.50
N GLY A 125 -7.60 -17.39 6.57
CA GLY A 125 -6.19 -17.61 6.86
C GLY A 125 -5.44 -16.40 7.39
N VAL A 126 -6.15 -15.32 7.73
CA VAL A 126 -5.58 -14.07 8.21
C VAL A 126 -5.60 -14.07 9.74
N PRO A 127 -4.43 -14.00 10.42
CA PRO A 127 -4.37 -14.05 11.87
C PRO A 127 -5.08 -12.86 12.53
N GLY A 128 -5.72 -13.09 13.68
CA GLY A 128 -6.40 -12.06 14.46
C GLY A 128 -5.57 -10.80 14.72
N PRO A 129 -4.29 -10.88 15.09
CA PRO A 129 -3.42 -9.71 15.26
C PRO A 129 -3.31 -8.80 14.02
N VAL A 130 -3.38 -9.37 12.81
CA VAL A 130 -3.34 -8.61 11.55
C VAL A 130 -4.61 -7.79 11.38
N ILE A 131 -5.77 -8.43 11.55
CA ILE A 131 -7.08 -7.78 11.49
C ILE A 131 -7.20 -6.69 12.57
N ALA A 132 -6.79 -6.99 13.80
CA ALA A 132 -6.83 -6.03 14.91
C ALA A 132 -5.91 -4.83 14.66
N ALA A 133 -4.76 -5.01 13.99
CA ALA A 133 -3.87 -3.92 13.64
C ALA A 133 -4.50 -2.97 12.64
N PHE A 134 -5.11 -3.47 11.56
CA PHE A 134 -5.84 -2.64 10.60
C PHE A 134 -7.04 -1.96 11.26
N TRP A 135 -7.88 -2.69 11.97
CA TRP A 135 -9.04 -2.13 12.67
C TRP A 135 -8.64 -1.01 13.65
N GLY A 136 -7.55 -1.21 14.39
CA GLY A 136 -7.01 -0.19 15.30
C GLY A 136 -6.47 1.04 14.57
N LEU A 137 -5.75 0.87 13.45
CA LEU A 137 -5.16 1.97 12.72
C LEU A 137 -6.18 2.78 11.93
N GLU A 138 -7.17 2.12 11.34
CA GLU A 138 -8.18 2.77 10.51
C GLU A 138 -9.19 3.58 11.35
N THR A 139 -9.71 3.01 12.43
CA THR A 139 -10.84 3.62 13.13
C THR A 139 -10.75 3.58 14.67
N ASP A 140 -9.57 3.28 15.23
CA ASP A 140 -9.47 3.04 16.69
C ASP A 140 -10.48 1.99 17.19
N PHE A 141 -10.56 0.86 16.45
CA PHE A 141 -11.49 -0.24 16.73
C PHE A 141 -12.95 0.17 16.65
N GLY A 142 -13.31 0.86 15.58
CA GLY A 142 -14.66 1.32 15.30
C GLY A 142 -15.10 2.59 16.04
N ALA A 143 -14.21 3.20 16.84
CA ALA A 143 -14.56 4.39 17.61
C ALA A 143 -14.59 5.68 16.77
N ASN A 144 -13.93 5.70 15.60
CA ASN A 144 -13.80 6.88 14.76
C ASN A 144 -13.95 6.53 13.27
N LEU A 145 -15.17 6.50 12.78
CA LEU A 145 -15.48 6.15 11.38
C LEU A 145 -15.25 7.28 10.38
N GLY A 146 -14.95 8.49 10.87
CA GLY A 146 -14.89 9.68 10.04
C GLY A 146 -16.16 10.54 10.12
N LYS A 147 -16.10 11.74 9.52
CA LYS A 147 -17.17 12.76 9.69
C LYS A 147 -17.71 13.32 8.37
N PHE A 148 -17.11 12.95 7.25
CA PHE A 148 -17.55 13.42 5.95
C PHE A 148 -18.74 12.59 5.45
N GLU A 149 -19.68 13.24 4.79
CA GLU A 149 -20.74 12.56 4.04
C GLU A 149 -20.12 11.95 2.79
N THR A 150 -20.05 10.62 2.74
CA THR A 150 -19.29 9.89 1.71
C THR A 150 -19.76 10.19 0.30
N LEU A 151 -21.07 10.30 0.09
CA LEU A 151 -21.63 10.63 -1.23
C LEU A 151 -21.21 12.02 -1.69
N ASN A 152 -21.24 13.03 -0.79
CA ASN A 152 -20.75 14.38 -1.09
C ASN A 152 -19.23 14.38 -1.36
N ALA A 153 -18.47 13.64 -0.55
CA ALA A 153 -17.02 13.53 -0.72
C ALA A 153 -16.66 12.92 -2.08
N LEU A 154 -17.26 11.80 -2.42
CA LEU A 154 -17.02 11.11 -3.69
C LEU A 154 -17.51 11.92 -4.90
N ALA A 155 -18.68 12.58 -4.81
CA ALA A 155 -19.16 13.45 -5.89
C ALA A 155 -18.23 14.63 -6.11
N THR A 156 -17.75 15.27 -5.03
CA THR A 156 -16.79 16.36 -5.07
C THR A 156 -15.49 15.95 -5.76
N LEU A 157 -14.91 14.82 -5.35
CA LEU A 157 -13.65 14.32 -5.89
C LEU A 157 -13.78 13.75 -7.31
N SER A 158 -14.96 13.23 -7.66
CA SER A 158 -15.26 12.77 -9.02
C SER A 158 -15.48 13.92 -10.00
N HIS A 159 -16.02 15.04 -9.50
CA HIS A 159 -16.21 16.27 -10.27
C HIS A 159 -14.90 17.05 -10.44
N ASP A 160 -13.99 17.00 -9.44
CA ASP A 160 -12.66 17.61 -9.53
C ASP A 160 -11.79 16.87 -10.57
N CYS A 161 -11.20 17.60 -11.52
CA CYS A 161 -10.43 17.03 -12.63
C CYS A 161 -9.05 16.47 -12.23
N ARG A 162 -8.70 16.47 -10.95
CA ARG A 162 -7.42 15.95 -10.49
C ARG A 162 -7.34 14.42 -10.58
N ARG A 163 -8.36 13.69 -10.10
CA ARG A 163 -8.39 12.21 -10.05
C ARG A 163 -9.77 11.62 -10.35
N PRO A 164 -10.50 12.07 -11.37
CA PRO A 164 -11.87 11.61 -11.64
C PRO A 164 -11.90 10.11 -11.94
N GLY A 165 -10.88 9.60 -12.62
CA GLY A 165 -10.77 8.17 -12.96
C GLY A 165 -10.72 7.24 -11.75
N PHE A 166 -10.22 7.71 -10.61
CA PHE A 166 -10.22 6.95 -9.37
C PHE A 166 -11.55 7.08 -8.60
N PHE A 167 -12.07 8.30 -8.44
CA PHE A 167 -13.21 8.55 -7.55
C PHE A 167 -14.58 8.27 -8.19
N ARG A 168 -14.72 8.44 -9.48
CA ARG A 168 -16.02 8.23 -10.17
C ARG A 168 -16.50 6.78 -10.08
N PRO A 169 -15.67 5.73 -10.30
CA PRO A 169 -16.07 4.35 -10.05
C PRO A 169 -16.44 4.08 -8.58
N GLN A 170 -15.80 4.76 -7.63
CA GLN A 170 -16.12 4.63 -6.21
C GLN A 170 -17.51 5.20 -5.91
N LEU A 171 -17.88 6.32 -6.51
CA LEU A 171 -19.22 6.88 -6.37
C LEU A 171 -20.29 5.94 -6.93
N VAL A 172 -20.08 5.38 -8.12
CA VAL A 172 -21.01 4.37 -8.68
C VAL A 172 -21.11 3.14 -7.77
N ALA A 173 -20.00 2.68 -7.19
CA ALA A 173 -20.01 1.58 -6.23
C ALA A 173 -20.78 1.94 -4.95
N ALA A 174 -20.64 3.18 -4.45
CA ALA A 174 -21.42 3.67 -3.32
C ALA A 174 -22.94 3.63 -3.59
N LEU A 175 -23.35 3.98 -4.81
CA LEU A 175 -24.76 3.86 -5.22
C LEU A 175 -25.24 2.39 -5.24
N LYS A 176 -24.38 1.44 -5.61
CA LYS A 176 -24.69 0.00 -5.56
C LYS A 176 -24.91 -0.50 -4.14
N LEU A 177 -24.17 0.03 -3.14
CA LEU A 177 -24.40 -0.31 -1.73
C LEU A 177 -25.77 0.17 -1.25
N VAL A 178 -26.20 1.35 -1.71
CA VAL A 178 -27.55 1.87 -1.42
C VAL A 178 -28.62 1.01 -2.11
N ASP A 179 -28.40 0.67 -3.37
CA ASP A 179 -29.35 -0.14 -4.17
C ASP A 179 -29.52 -1.55 -3.63
N ALA A 180 -28.44 -2.15 -3.13
CA ALA A 180 -28.47 -3.46 -2.47
C ALA A 180 -29.15 -3.43 -1.09
N GLY A 181 -29.36 -2.24 -0.50
CA GLY A 181 -29.89 -2.09 0.85
C GLY A 181 -28.87 -2.31 1.98
N ASP A 182 -27.59 -2.45 1.64
CA ASP A 182 -26.51 -2.62 2.63
C ASP A 182 -26.38 -1.37 3.51
N LEU A 183 -26.46 -0.17 2.90
CA LEU A 183 -26.35 1.11 3.60
C LEU A 183 -27.42 2.10 3.12
N GLN A 184 -27.94 2.89 4.07
CA GLN A 184 -28.73 4.07 3.73
C GLN A 184 -27.81 5.26 3.44
N PRO A 185 -28.18 6.20 2.54
CA PRO A 185 -27.38 7.40 2.26
C PRO A 185 -26.98 8.18 3.51
N SER A 186 -27.88 8.29 4.49
CA SER A 186 -27.66 8.99 5.77
C SER A 186 -26.64 8.30 6.68
N GLU A 187 -26.41 7.01 6.52
CA GLU A 187 -25.45 6.21 7.28
C GLU A 187 -24.04 6.31 6.72
N MET A 188 -23.89 6.72 5.43
CA MET A 188 -22.63 6.75 4.72
C MET A 188 -21.77 7.93 5.15
N ARG A 189 -21.06 7.74 6.27
CA ARG A 189 -20.09 8.69 6.82
C ARG A 189 -18.72 8.02 6.94
N GLY A 190 -17.70 8.74 6.52
CA GLY A 190 -16.35 8.17 6.46
C GLY A 190 -15.24 9.22 6.46
N ALA A 191 -14.07 8.82 5.93
CA ALA A 191 -12.97 9.73 5.69
C ALA A 191 -13.29 10.68 4.51
N TRP A 192 -12.42 11.66 4.32
CA TRP A 192 -12.60 12.71 3.29
C TRP A 192 -12.49 12.17 1.85
N ALA A 193 -11.79 11.05 1.64
CA ALA A 193 -11.63 10.44 0.33
C ALA A 193 -12.71 9.39 0.01
N GLY A 194 -13.70 9.20 0.90
CA GLY A 194 -14.87 8.37 0.64
C GLY A 194 -14.78 6.95 1.16
N GLU A 195 -13.75 6.63 1.93
CA GLU A 195 -13.62 5.35 2.63
C GLU A 195 -14.74 5.18 3.66
N LEU A 196 -15.20 3.94 3.84
CA LEU A 196 -16.35 3.56 4.66
C LEU A 196 -16.05 2.43 5.64
N GLY A 197 -16.78 2.46 6.74
CA GLY A 197 -16.81 1.35 7.69
C GLY A 197 -15.65 1.30 8.65
N GLN A 198 -15.69 0.30 9.52
CA GLN A 198 -14.74 0.16 10.63
C GLN A 198 -13.30 -0.15 10.16
N THR A 199 -13.15 -0.61 8.93
CA THR A 199 -11.85 -0.89 8.29
C THR A 199 -11.57 0.02 7.09
N GLN A 200 -12.35 1.10 6.92
CA GLN A 200 -12.13 2.16 5.94
C GLN A 200 -11.91 1.65 4.52
N MET A 201 -12.82 0.78 4.06
CA MET A 201 -12.79 0.27 2.68
C MET A 201 -13.32 1.31 1.70
N MET A 202 -12.72 1.36 0.50
CA MET A 202 -13.32 2.09 -0.61
C MET A 202 -14.63 1.41 -1.04
N PRO A 203 -15.64 2.15 -1.52
CA PRO A 203 -16.93 1.56 -1.91
C PRO A 203 -16.85 0.40 -2.91
N ALA A 204 -15.94 0.45 -3.88
CA ALA A 204 -15.75 -0.66 -4.82
C ALA A 204 -15.23 -1.93 -4.14
N ASP A 205 -14.33 -1.78 -3.18
CA ASP A 205 -13.83 -2.90 -2.39
C ASP A 205 -14.91 -3.42 -1.43
N TYR A 206 -15.72 -2.53 -0.86
CA TYR A 206 -16.87 -2.89 -0.05
C TYR A 206 -17.84 -3.77 -0.87
N VAL A 207 -18.26 -3.33 -2.06
CA VAL A 207 -19.14 -4.12 -2.96
C VAL A 207 -18.55 -5.50 -3.24
N ARG A 208 -17.22 -5.58 -3.46
CA ARG A 208 -16.52 -6.80 -3.86
C ARG A 208 -16.28 -7.77 -2.71
N ALA A 209 -15.86 -7.24 -1.55
CA ALA A 209 -15.31 -8.05 -0.46
C ALA A 209 -16.20 -8.15 0.77
N ALA A 210 -17.24 -7.31 0.92
CA ALA A 210 -18.08 -7.34 2.11
C ALA A 210 -18.85 -8.64 2.25
N VAL A 211 -18.95 -9.10 3.50
CA VAL A 211 -19.61 -10.35 3.94
C VAL A 211 -20.67 -9.99 4.97
N ASP A 212 -21.87 -10.55 4.85
CA ASP A 212 -22.88 -10.60 5.91
C ASP A 212 -22.50 -11.75 6.85
N ALA A 213 -21.79 -11.42 7.91
CA ALA A 213 -21.19 -12.40 8.80
C ALA A 213 -22.08 -12.77 10.01
N ASP A 214 -23.01 -11.90 10.37
CA ASP A 214 -24.00 -12.15 11.43
C ASP A 214 -25.35 -12.68 10.90
N GLY A 215 -25.53 -12.68 9.55
CA GLY A 215 -26.67 -13.30 8.88
C GLY A 215 -27.97 -12.49 8.97
N ASP A 216 -27.87 -11.16 9.18
CA ASP A 216 -29.02 -10.29 9.26
C ASP A 216 -29.59 -9.84 7.90
N GLY A 217 -28.95 -10.25 6.80
CA GLY A 217 -29.33 -9.95 5.42
C GLY A 217 -28.70 -8.65 4.89
N ARG A 218 -27.80 -8.01 5.64
CA ARG A 218 -27.07 -6.79 5.26
C ARG A 218 -25.57 -6.99 5.45
N ARG A 219 -24.77 -6.34 4.64
CA ARG A 219 -23.32 -6.27 4.82
C ARG A 219 -22.99 -4.92 5.46
N ASP A 220 -23.15 -4.80 6.78
CA ASP A 220 -23.03 -3.52 7.52
C ASP A 220 -21.64 -3.32 8.15
N LEU A 221 -20.66 -2.90 7.35
CA LEU A 221 -19.32 -2.63 7.85
C LEU A 221 -19.23 -1.38 8.74
N MET A 222 -20.32 -0.64 8.86
CA MET A 222 -20.38 0.56 9.73
C MET A 222 -20.64 0.18 11.19
N ARG A 223 -21.58 -0.74 11.46
CA ARG A 223 -22.10 -1.06 12.79
C ARG A 223 -21.86 -2.51 13.21
N SER A 224 -21.94 -3.45 12.26
CA SER A 224 -21.66 -4.86 12.54
C SER A 224 -20.17 -5.12 12.62
N VAL A 225 -19.67 -5.45 13.80
CA VAL A 225 -18.25 -5.85 13.98
C VAL A 225 -17.96 -7.18 13.31
N PRO A 226 -18.83 -8.21 13.34
CA PRO A 226 -18.63 -9.43 12.58
C PRO A 226 -18.44 -9.17 11.09
N ASP A 227 -19.34 -8.38 10.47
CA ASP A 227 -19.24 -8.04 9.05
C ASP A 227 -17.93 -7.32 8.73
N ALA A 228 -17.58 -6.31 9.52
CA ALA A 228 -16.38 -5.52 9.31
C ALA A 228 -15.11 -6.38 9.36
N LEU A 229 -14.97 -7.27 10.36
CA LEU A 229 -13.74 -8.06 10.53
C LEU A 229 -13.66 -9.24 9.57
N LEU A 230 -14.77 -9.92 9.25
CA LEU A 230 -14.75 -10.97 8.24
C LEU A 230 -14.53 -10.40 6.84
N SER A 231 -15.13 -9.27 6.52
CA SER A 231 -14.89 -8.56 5.26
C SER A 231 -13.43 -8.13 5.11
N ALA A 232 -12.81 -7.63 6.18
CA ALA A 232 -11.37 -7.32 6.17
C ALA A 232 -10.52 -8.58 5.93
N GLY A 233 -10.85 -9.69 6.59
CA GLY A 233 -10.19 -10.98 6.38
C GLY A 233 -10.30 -11.46 4.93
N LYS A 234 -11.52 -11.43 4.38
CA LYS A 234 -11.76 -11.76 2.96
C LYS A 234 -10.99 -10.85 2.02
N TYR A 235 -11.00 -9.55 2.28
CA TYR A 235 -10.31 -8.57 1.43
C TYR A 235 -8.79 -8.79 1.42
N LEU A 236 -8.17 -9.08 2.57
CA LEU A 236 -6.75 -9.43 2.64
C LEU A 236 -6.45 -10.75 1.91
N ALA A 237 -7.33 -11.76 2.04
CA ALA A 237 -7.21 -13.02 1.31
C ALA A 237 -7.30 -12.80 -0.21
N ASP A 238 -8.26 -11.99 -0.68
CA ASP A 238 -8.43 -11.62 -2.10
C ASP A 238 -7.20 -10.88 -2.65
N MET A 239 -6.49 -10.12 -1.81
CA MET A 239 -5.22 -9.47 -2.16
C MET A 239 -4.03 -10.43 -2.17
N GLY A 240 -4.22 -11.69 -1.80
CA GLY A 240 -3.20 -12.74 -1.87
C GLY A 240 -2.52 -13.05 -0.54
N TRP A 241 -3.21 -12.85 0.60
CA TRP A 241 -2.72 -13.31 1.90
C TRP A 241 -2.47 -14.82 1.90
N ARG A 242 -1.32 -15.23 2.39
CA ARG A 242 -0.87 -16.62 2.47
C ARG A 242 -1.02 -17.13 3.88
N ARG A 243 -1.91 -18.10 4.07
CA ARG A 243 -2.17 -18.74 5.37
C ARG A 243 -0.88 -19.35 5.95
N GLY A 244 -0.61 -19.06 7.22
CA GLY A 244 0.51 -19.63 7.94
C GLY A 244 1.88 -19.04 7.60
N GLU A 245 1.98 -18.15 6.60
CA GLU A 245 3.24 -17.47 6.29
C GLU A 245 3.39 -16.18 7.12
N PRO A 246 4.64 -15.84 7.51
CA PRO A 246 4.90 -14.60 8.23
C PRO A 246 4.69 -13.36 7.35
N TRP A 247 4.64 -12.17 7.98
CA TRP A 247 4.54 -10.89 7.27
C TRP A 247 5.73 -9.97 7.52
N LEU A 248 6.15 -9.81 8.78
CA LEU A 248 7.24 -8.91 9.16
C LEU A 248 7.94 -9.44 10.41
N GLN A 249 9.28 -9.39 10.43
CA GLN A 249 10.07 -9.76 11.61
C GLN A 249 11.21 -8.77 11.79
N GLU A 250 11.40 -8.23 12.99
CA GLU A 250 12.55 -7.39 13.29
C GLU A 250 13.84 -8.22 13.35
N VAL A 251 14.88 -7.67 12.73
CA VAL A 251 16.19 -8.32 12.63
C VAL A 251 17.31 -7.38 13.02
N VAL A 252 18.46 -7.97 13.35
CA VAL A 252 19.72 -7.27 13.49
C VAL A 252 20.53 -7.50 12.22
N VAL A 253 21.00 -6.42 11.61
CA VAL A 253 21.86 -6.46 10.43
C VAL A 253 23.32 -6.31 10.85
N PRO A 254 24.29 -6.90 10.10
CA PRO A 254 25.71 -6.69 10.34
C PRO A 254 26.11 -5.23 10.09
N ALA A 255 27.26 -4.82 10.57
CA ALA A 255 27.79 -3.48 10.30
C ALA A 255 28.08 -3.28 8.81
N GLU A 256 28.54 -4.30 8.15
CA GLU A 256 28.88 -4.30 6.74
C GLU A 256 28.20 -5.45 6.00
N MET A 257 27.55 -5.13 4.90
CA MET A 257 26.99 -6.08 3.92
C MET A 257 26.83 -5.36 2.58
N ASP A 258 26.44 -6.09 1.56
CA ASP A 258 26.03 -5.44 0.29
C ASP A 258 24.66 -4.79 0.46
N TRP A 259 24.65 -3.51 0.79
CA TRP A 259 23.42 -2.74 1.01
C TRP A 259 22.54 -2.58 -0.24
N ARG A 260 23.07 -2.92 -1.44
CA ARG A 260 22.27 -2.95 -2.68
C ARG A 260 21.13 -3.94 -2.60
N GLU A 261 21.30 -5.01 -1.83
CA GLU A 261 20.31 -6.06 -1.64
C GLU A 261 19.16 -5.65 -0.68
N ALA A 262 19.35 -4.58 0.10
CA ALA A 262 18.35 -4.07 1.03
C ALA A 262 17.26 -3.24 0.31
N ASP A 263 16.49 -3.89 -0.57
CA ASP A 263 15.39 -3.29 -1.31
C ASP A 263 14.10 -4.09 -1.08
N ILE A 264 12.98 -3.37 -0.91
CA ILE A 264 11.67 -3.98 -0.66
C ILE A 264 11.18 -4.87 -1.81
N ASP A 265 11.65 -4.59 -3.02
CA ASP A 265 11.26 -5.32 -4.22
C ASP A 265 12.24 -6.47 -4.56
N VAL A 266 13.38 -6.56 -3.83
CA VAL A 266 14.38 -7.63 -3.95
C VAL A 266 14.20 -8.64 -2.82
N LYS A 267 13.76 -9.84 -3.15
CA LYS A 267 13.55 -10.91 -2.17
C LYS A 267 14.58 -12.02 -2.34
N HIS A 268 15.21 -12.40 -1.24
CA HIS A 268 16.08 -13.56 -1.14
C HIS A 268 15.54 -14.57 -0.16
N PRO A 269 15.90 -15.86 -0.28
CA PRO A 269 15.61 -16.84 0.78
C PRO A 269 16.20 -16.38 2.13
N VAL A 270 15.51 -16.67 3.22
CA VAL A 270 15.97 -16.32 4.59
C VAL A 270 17.36 -16.89 4.89
N GLY A 271 17.67 -18.08 4.37
CA GLY A 271 19.00 -18.68 4.48
C GLY A 271 20.10 -17.77 3.92
N ARG A 272 19.82 -17.08 2.80
CA ARG A 272 20.77 -16.13 2.21
C ARG A 272 20.99 -14.90 3.09
N TRP A 273 19.93 -14.36 3.68
CA TRP A 273 20.04 -13.28 4.65
C TRP A 273 20.88 -13.68 5.87
N ARG A 274 20.71 -14.94 6.33
CA ARG A 274 21.49 -15.51 7.44
C ARG A 274 22.96 -15.64 7.08
N GLU A 275 23.29 -16.09 5.88
CA GLU A 275 24.67 -16.14 5.36
C GLU A 275 25.31 -14.75 5.35
N TRP A 276 24.57 -13.71 4.99
CA TRP A 276 25.03 -12.32 5.01
C TRP A 276 25.08 -11.71 6.42
N GLY A 277 24.80 -12.47 7.45
CA GLY A 277 24.93 -12.02 8.84
C GLY A 277 23.68 -11.45 9.47
N VAL A 278 22.53 -11.45 8.77
CA VAL A 278 21.24 -11.04 9.34
C VAL A 278 20.80 -12.07 10.39
N ARG A 279 20.33 -11.59 11.54
CA ARG A 279 19.88 -12.41 12.67
C ARG A 279 18.51 -11.95 13.14
N ALA A 280 17.68 -12.86 13.61
CA ALA A 280 16.47 -12.47 14.33
C ALA A 280 16.86 -11.65 15.56
N ARG A 281 16.12 -10.56 15.82
CA ARG A 281 16.29 -9.81 17.06
C ARG A 281 15.74 -10.57 18.25
N ASP A 282 14.66 -11.31 18.04
CA ASP A 282 14.00 -12.15 19.03
C ASP A 282 13.55 -13.45 18.40
N GLY A 283 13.63 -14.55 19.15
CA GLY A 283 13.31 -15.87 18.62
C GLY A 283 14.29 -16.36 17.53
N GLY A 284 13.76 -17.07 16.53
CA GLY A 284 14.50 -17.59 15.38
C GLY A 284 13.97 -17.00 14.06
N LEU A 285 14.80 -17.04 13.02
CA LEU A 285 14.31 -16.83 11.66
C LEU A 285 13.51 -18.05 11.20
N PRO A 286 12.45 -17.87 10.40
CA PRO A 286 11.65 -18.97 9.88
C PRO A 286 12.45 -19.86 8.91
N ASN A 287 11.77 -20.74 8.19
CA ASN A 287 12.33 -21.60 7.17
C ASN A 287 13.29 -20.84 6.22
N ASP A 288 14.46 -21.44 5.98
CA ASP A 288 15.52 -20.88 5.14
C ASP A 288 15.09 -20.56 3.70
N GLU A 289 14.13 -21.30 3.17
CA GLU A 289 13.59 -21.10 1.81
C GLU A 289 12.54 -19.98 1.72
N ALA A 290 12.06 -19.45 2.84
CA ALA A 290 11.05 -18.39 2.84
C ALA A 290 11.60 -17.13 2.16
N PRO A 291 10.96 -16.61 1.10
CA PRO A 291 11.42 -15.39 0.46
C PRO A 291 11.11 -14.16 1.32
N ALA A 292 12.11 -13.33 1.53
CA ALA A 292 11.99 -12.09 2.29
C ALA A 292 12.84 -10.98 1.68
N ALA A 293 12.36 -9.74 1.78
CA ALA A 293 13.12 -8.54 1.48
C ALA A 293 13.66 -7.93 2.77
N LEU A 294 14.83 -7.30 2.73
CA LEU A 294 15.35 -6.53 3.86
C LEU A 294 14.81 -5.10 3.80
N LEU A 295 14.04 -4.75 4.81
CA LEU A 295 13.37 -3.47 4.95
C LEU A 295 14.10 -2.58 5.96
N LEU A 296 14.55 -1.41 5.51
CA LEU A 296 15.29 -0.43 6.31
C LEU A 296 14.53 0.90 6.33
N PRO A 297 13.49 1.07 7.18
CA PRO A 297 12.64 2.26 7.17
C PRO A 297 13.40 3.54 7.52
N MET A 298 14.50 3.42 8.26
CA MET A 298 15.37 4.52 8.67
C MET A 298 16.85 4.29 8.29
N GLY A 299 17.09 3.55 7.20
CA GLY A 299 18.42 3.17 6.75
C GLY A 299 19.09 2.10 7.63
N ARG A 300 20.33 1.77 7.32
CA ARG A 300 21.10 0.69 7.96
C ARG A 300 21.33 0.85 9.47
N ASN A 301 21.30 2.09 9.95
CA ASN A 301 21.49 2.43 11.37
C ASN A 301 20.19 2.38 12.17
N GLY A 302 19.03 2.45 11.52
CA GLY A 302 17.72 2.33 12.15
C GLY A 302 17.28 0.89 12.36
N PRO A 303 16.03 0.69 12.81
CA PRO A 303 15.46 -0.65 12.92
C PRO A 303 15.36 -1.31 11.54
N ALA A 304 15.64 -2.61 11.50
CA ALA A 304 15.64 -3.43 10.30
C ALA A 304 14.62 -4.57 10.41
N PHE A 305 14.01 -4.94 9.30
CA PHE A 305 13.02 -6.01 9.26
C PHE A 305 13.23 -6.91 8.05
N LEU A 306 12.93 -8.21 8.19
CA LEU A 306 12.60 -9.05 7.06
C LEU A 306 11.11 -8.94 6.77
N ALA A 307 10.80 -8.52 5.55
CA ALA A 307 9.45 -8.39 5.01
C ALA A 307 9.16 -9.59 4.10
N TYR A 308 8.25 -10.46 4.53
CA TYR A 308 7.87 -11.69 3.84
C TYR A 308 6.78 -11.41 2.80
N LEU A 309 6.32 -12.44 2.07
CA LEU A 309 5.33 -12.27 1.00
C LEU A 309 4.01 -11.65 1.50
N ASN A 310 3.59 -11.93 2.72
CA ASN A 310 2.40 -11.31 3.30
C ASN A 310 2.56 -9.80 3.57
N PHE A 311 3.79 -9.27 3.62
CA PHE A 311 4.00 -7.84 3.70
C PHE A 311 3.55 -7.10 2.42
N ASP A 312 3.60 -7.76 1.27
CA ASP A 312 3.10 -7.18 0.02
C ASP A 312 1.59 -6.89 0.08
N VAL A 313 0.83 -7.64 0.90
CA VAL A 313 -0.61 -7.39 1.13
C VAL A 313 -0.83 -6.09 1.91
N TYR A 314 0.01 -5.77 2.89
CA TYR A 314 -0.02 -4.46 3.58
C TYR A 314 0.22 -3.31 2.61
N ARG A 315 1.14 -3.46 1.64
CA ARG A 315 1.41 -2.47 0.60
C ARG A 315 0.24 -2.32 -0.40
N LYS A 316 -0.51 -3.38 -0.65
CA LYS A 316 -1.73 -3.33 -1.46
C LYS A 316 -2.88 -2.65 -0.74
N TRP A 317 -3.00 -2.85 0.58
CA TRP A 317 -3.97 -2.14 1.41
C TRP A 317 -3.70 -0.64 1.42
N ASN A 318 -2.46 -0.24 1.66
CA ASN A 318 -2.05 1.16 1.66
C ASN A 318 -0.63 1.31 1.10
N GLN A 319 -0.49 2.06 0.03
CA GLN A 319 0.78 2.25 -0.68
C GLN A 319 1.80 3.08 0.13
N SER A 320 1.39 3.75 1.20
CA SER A 320 2.31 4.46 2.08
C SER A 320 3.26 3.48 2.77
N PHE A 321 4.53 3.54 2.42
CA PHE A 321 5.57 2.70 2.99
C PHE A 321 5.61 2.75 4.53
N ILE A 322 5.49 3.95 5.10
CA ILE A 322 5.51 4.15 6.55
C ILE A 322 4.27 3.59 7.21
N TYR A 323 3.09 3.72 6.57
CA TYR A 323 1.85 3.14 7.06
C TYR A 323 1.91 1.61 7.01
N ALA A 324 2.24 1.01 5.86
CA ALA A 324 2.32 -0.43 5.68
C ALA A 324 3.29 -1.09 6.69
N THR A 325 4.47 -0.47 6.88
CA THR A 325 5.45 -0.94 7.87
C THR A 325 4.92 -0.84 9.30
N THR A 326 4.21 0.26 9.63
CA THR A 326 3.63 0.45 10.97
C THR A 326 2.48 -0.51 11.24
N ALA A 327 1.61 -0.77 10.25
CA ALA A 327 0.52 -1.73 10.37
C ALA A 327 1.05 -3.16 10.59
N ALA A 328 2.02 -3.57 9.79
CA ALA A 328 2.68 -4.86 9.94
C ALA A 328 3.40 -4.98 11.28
N TYR A 329 4.09 -3.92 11.73
CA TYR A 329 4.73 -3.86 13.04
C TYR A 329 3.70 -3.97 14.18
N LEU A 330 2.59 -3.23 14.14
CA LEU A 330 1.54 -3.34 15.16
C LEU A 330 0.99 -4.77 15.23
N ALA A 331 0.73 -5.40 14.09
CA ALA A 331 0.30 -6.80 14.02
C ALA A 331 1.33 -7.74 14.66
N THR A 332 2.62 -7.54 14.38
CA THR A 332 3.72 -8.33 14.97
C THR A 332 3.76 -8.14 16.49
N ARG A 333 3.58 -6.91 16.99
CA ARG A 333 3.48 -6.62 18.42
C ARG A 333 2.27 -7.32 19.07
N LEU A 334 1.11 -7.26 18.43
CA LEU A 334 -0.11 -7.93 18.91
C LEU A 334 0.02 -9.45 18.88
N ALA A 335 0.85 -9.98 18.00
CA ALA A 335 1.23 -11.41 17.98
C ALA A 335 2.28 -11.81 19.04
N GLY A 336 2.74 -10.86 19.87
CA GLY A 336 3.61 -11.15 21.02
C GLY A 336 5.06 -10.68 20.88
N ALA A 337 5.47 -10.13 19.76
CA ALA A 337 6.84 -9.63 19.58
C ALA A 337 7.13 -8.42 20.51
N PRO A 338 8.39 -8.19 20.90
CA PRO A 338 8.78 -7.04 21.69
C PRO A 338 8.62 -5.71 20.96
N ALA A 339 8.69 -4.60 21.67
CA ALA A 339 8.71 -3.26 21.06
C ALA A 339 9.92 -3.11 20.14
N VAL A 340 9.74 -2.37 19.03
CA VAL A 340 10.81 -2.14 18.05
C VAL A 340 12.01 -1.45 18.73
N SER A 341 13.23 -1.83 18.30
CA SER A 341 14.47 -1.19 18.75
C SER A 341 14.69 0.17 18.09
N ASN A 342 15.66 0.91 18.60
CA ASN A 342 16.15 2.12 17.92
C ASN A 342 17.08 1.80 16.73
N GLY A 343 17.38 0.52 16.49
CA GLY A 343 18.34 0.09 15.47
C GLY A 343 19.78 0.01 15.99
N ASN A 344 20.72 -0.01 15.05
CA ASN A 344 22.16 -0.31 15.35
C ASN A 344 23.00 0.95 15.56
N GLY A 345 22.47 2.17 15.34
CA GLY A 345 23.28 3.39 15.46
C GLY A 345 22.47 4.67 15.37
N THR A 346 23.19 5.78 15.26
CA THR A 346 22.57 7.09 15.13
C THR A 346 22.08 7.33 13.72
N VAL A 347 20.80 7.67 13.57
CA VAL A 347 20.20 8.07 12.30
C VAL A 347 20.15 9.60 12.23
N ARG A 348 20.88 10.20 11.29
CA ARG A 348 20.80 11.64 11.00
C ARG A 348 19.65 11.88 10.04
N VAL A 349 18.53 12.35 10.56
CA VAL A 349 17.31 12.60 9.80
C VAL A 349 17.39 13.97 9.14
N LEU A 350 17.12 14.05 7.84
CA LEU A 350 16.90 15.32 7.15
C LEU A 350 15.48 15.82 7.44
N ASP A 351 15.34 17.10 7.72
CA ASP A 351 14.02 17.74 7.76
C ASP A 351 13.44 17.93 6.33
N SER A 352 12.23 18.47 6.23
CA SER A 352 11.58 18.68 4.93
C SER A 352 12.38 19.59 3.99
N ASN A 353 13.12 20.54 4.52
CA ASN A 353 13.96 21.42 3.70
C ASN A 353 15.21 20.69 3.20
N GLY A 354 15.87 19.95 4.07
CA GLY A 354 17.00 19.09 3.70
C GLY A 354 16.62 18.03 2.68
N LEU A 355 15.42 17.46 2.78
CA LEU A 355 14.93 16.51 1.77
C LEU A 355 14.58 17.18 0.43
N ARG A 356 13.96 18.36 0.44
CA ARG A 356 13.78 19.11 -0.81
C ARG A 356 15.09 19.44 -1.49
N GLU A 357 16.10 19.82 -0.70
CA GLU A 357 17.43 20.10 -1.24
C GLU A 357 18.06 18.82 -1.80
N LEU A 358 18.00 17.71 -1.08
CA LEU A 358 18.45 16.41 -1.58
C LEU A 358 17.73 16.03 -2.90
N GLN A 359 16.40 16.18 -2.96
CA GLN A 359 15.63 15.90 -4.17
C GLN A 359 16.06 16.79 -5.34
N ARG A 360 16.34 18.09 -5.13
CA ARG A 360 16.87 18.99 -6.17
C ARG A 360 18.23 18.53 -6.67
N LEU A 361 19.14 18.17 -5.76
CA LEU A 361 20.47 17.71 -6.12
C LEU A 361 20.40 16.37 -6.86
N LEU A 362 19.58 15.44 -6.42
CA LEU A 362 19.32 14.17 -7.13
C LEU A 362 18.80 14.43 -8.55
N ALA A 363 17.82 15.32 -8.72
CA ALA A 363 17.27 15.69 -10.02
C ALA A 363 18.32 16.37 -10.91
N ARG A 364 19.13 17.31 -10.35
CA ARG A 364 20.24 17.95 -11.04
C ARG A 364 21.23 16.92 -11.62
N ASP A 365 21.53 15.88 -10.85
CA ASP A 365 22.49 14.83 -11.21
C ASP A 365 21.88 13.71 -12.07
N GLY A 366 20.61 13.88 -12.51
CA GLY A 366 19.91 13.01 -13.44
C GLY A 366 19.25 11.78 -12.82
N PHE A 367 19.10 11.73 -11.49
CA PHE A 367 18.38 10.64 -10.85
C PHE A 367 16.85 10.88 -10.86
N PRO A 368 16.03 9.84 -11.16
CA PRO A 368 14.59 9.96 -11.21
C PRO A 368 14.02 10.07 -9.78
N VAL A 369 13.75 11.27 -9.31
CA VAL A 369 13.37 11.55 -7.91
C VAL A 369 11.87 11.79 -7.74
N GLY A 370 11.12 11.93 -8.83
CA GLY A 370 9.69 12.30 -8.80
C GLY A 370 9.48 13.76 -8.44
N GLU A 371 8.45 14.05 -7.65
CA GLU A 371 8.16 15.41 -7.20
C GLU A 371 9.18 15.88 -6.15
N ILE A 372 9.55 17.17 -6.24
CA ILE A 372 10.42 17.82 -5.24
C ILE A 372 9.54 18.42 -4.13
N ASP A 373 8.96 17.54 -3.34
CA ASP A 373 7.96 17.89 -2.33
C ASP A 373 8.51 17.91 -0.88
N GLY A 374 9.74 17.44 -0.71
CA GLY A 374 10.37 17.29 0.60
C GLY A 374 9.84 16.07 1.36
N GLN A 375 9.27 15.06 0.68
CA GLN A 375 8.78 13.83 1.30
C GLN A 375 9.67 12.64 0.94
N LEU A 376 9.76 11.68 1.87
CA LEU A 376 10.50 10.45 1.64
C LEU A 376 9.60 9.37 1.05
N GLY A 377 9.32 9.47 -0.25
CA GLY A 377 8.60 8.47 -1.02
C GLY A 377 9.49 7.36 -1.58
N GLY A 378 8.86 6.40 -2.28
CA GLY A 378 9.57 5.28 -2.93
C GLY A 378 10.56 5.75 -4.00
N GLU A 379 10.20 6.76 -4.80
CA GLU A 379 11.06 7.33 -5.84
C GLU A 379 12.29 8.01 -5.25
N THR A 380 12.10 8.82 -4.19
CA THR A 380 13.22 9.45 -3.47
C THR A 380 14.17 8.40 -2.88
N ARG A 381 13.64 7.29 -2.32
CA ARG A 381 14.47 6.18 -1.81
C ARG A 381 15.26 5.51 -2.93
N ARG A 382 14.63 5.25 -4.08
CA ARG A 382 15.29 4.64 -5.24
C ARG A 382 16.38 5.56 -5.79
N ALA A 383 16.08 6.85 -5.97
CA ALA A 383 17.06 7.85 -6.41
C ALA A 383 18.23 7.98 -5.43
N SER A 384 17.94 8.00 -4.12
CA SER A 384 18.99 8.03 -3.08
C SER A 384 19.91 6.81 -3.17
N ARG A 385 19.36 5.60 -3.37
CA ARG A 385 20.15 4.38 -3.54
C ARG A 385 21.08 4.45 -4.73
N LEU A 386 20.59 4.91 -5.89
CA LEU A 386 21.40 5.07 -7.10
C LEU A 386 22.52 6.10 -6.90
N ALA A 387 22.24 7.19 -6.23
CA ALA A 387 23.23 8.20 -5.91
C ALA A 387 24.27 7.68 -4.88
N GLN A 388 23.85 6.96 -3.85
CA GLN A 388 24.74 6.29 -2.90
C GLN A 388 25.72 5.36 -3.62
N LEU A 389 25.24 4.53 -4.59
CA LEU A 389 26.08 3.67 -5.43
C LEU A 389 27.11 4.49 -6.23
N LYS A 390 26.68 5.58 -6.85
CA LYS A 390 27.56 6.45 -7.66
C LYS A 390 28.67 7.09 -6.81
N HIS A 391 28.35 7.45 -5.57
CA HIS A 391 29.28 8.10 -4.64
C HIS A 391 30.03 7.14 -3.71
N GLY A 392 29.91 5.82 -3.91
CA GLY A 392 30.59 4.81 -3.09
C GLY A 392 30.11 4.76 -1.62
N LEU A 393 28.89 5.25 -1.37
CA LEU A 393 28.25 5.21 -0.05
C LEU A 393 27.45 3.90 0.11
N PRO A 394 27.21 3.46 1.36
CA PRO A 394 26.30 2.34 1.63
C PRO A 394 24.91 2.58 1.01
N ALA A 395 24.51 1.72 0.05
CA ALA A 395 23.34 1.94 -0.79
C ALA A 395 22.04 1.42 -0.15
N ASP A 396 21.72 1.89 1.06
CA ASP A 396 20.54 1.49 1.83
C ASP A 396 19.24 2.21 1.42
N GLY A 397 19.34 3.16 0.48
CA GLY A 397 18.21 3.94 -0.03
C GLY A 397 17.66 4.97 0.95
N TYR A 398 18.29 5.18 2.12
CA TYR A 398 17.87 6.20 3.05
C TYR A 398 18.56 7.54 2.77
N PRO A 399 17.84 8.66 2.64
CA PRO A 399 18.43 9.96 2.40
C PRO A 399 19.13 10.47 3.67
N SER A 400 20.44 10.30 3.71
CA SER A 400 21.27 10.70 4.85
C SER A 400 21.92 12.08 4.65
N ALA A 401 22.38 12.69 5.73
CA ALA A 401 23.19 13.90 5.65
C ALA A 401 24.49 13.68 4.86
N GLU A 402 25.07 12.46 4.97
CA GLU A 402 26.28 12.06 4.21
C GLU A 402 26.03 12.09 2.70
N LEU A 403 24.85 11.60 2.26
CA LEU A 403 24.47 11.65 0.84
C LEU A 403 24.26 13.10 0.39
N LEU A 404 23.61 13.94 1.21
CA LEU A 404 23.42 15.35 0.91
C LEU A 404 24.77 16.09 0.75
N GLU A 405 25.71 15.84 1.65
CA GLU A 405 27.06 16.39 1.58
C GLU A 405 27.80 15.93 0.31
N ALA A 406 27.74 14.64 -0.02
CA ALA A 406 28.38 14.09 -1.22
C ALA A 406 27.85 14.73 -2.51
N LEU A 407 26.52 14.89 -2.62
CA LEU A 407 25.87 15.55 -3.77
C LEU A 407 26.18 17.05 -3.84
N SER A 408 26.35 17.71 -2.69
CA SER A 408 26.69 19.14 -2.62
C SER A 408 28.14 19.41 -3.03
N SER A 409 29.05 18.46 -2.76
CA SER A 409 30.50 18.60 -3.04
C SER A 409 30.90 18.21 -4.47
N GLY A 410 30.02 17.54 -5.19
CA GLY A 410 30.26 17.03 -6.55
C GLY A 410 29.76 17.94 -7.68
N GLY A 411 29.40 19.20 -7.38
CA GLY A 411 28.91 20.21 -8.34
C GLY A 411 30.00 21.12 -8.85
#